data_03e647632ea72653be37da1b26374b1d
#
_entry.id   03e647632ea72653be37da1b26374b1d
#
_cell.length_a   1.000
_cell.length_b   1.000
_cell.length_c   1.000
_cell.angle_alpha   90.00
_cell.angle_beta   90.00
_cell.angle_gamma   90.00
#
_symmetry.space_group_name_H-M   'P 1'
#
loop_
_entity.id
_entity.type
_entity.pdbx_description
1 polymer ?
#
loop_
_entity_poly.entity_id
_entity_poly.type
_entity_poly.pdbx_seq_one_letter_code
_entity_poly.pdbx_strand_id
1 'polypeptide(L)'
;MYARILVFWWLLLSAAGWVAAQGSTPLNPAAPPVAAVPAVSSPPDSVRKAMPVLPRPVRPIVLRFETEAADRALLRSYRYRRQLPDSLAALREVRTLVLALQADAYLTASADELRWGPADTLRVRLYVGEQFRWARLRNGNLGDALLVRAGFREKLYQQQPLRPQEWVKFQENVLREAENQGYPFATVGLDSMALHGADIEGRVVLRRGPAIVFDSIRIIGQTKTKVRFLSRYLQIEPGEPFSQQRLLEADRRLRQLPYLQVKAAPEVRFSRGRARVYFLLDDRTANQFDAIVGVLPNPNPGLGQKKVQITGDVTLNLRNIGGGGKGLGVQWRKLDATSQLLDAQYLHPTFFGTPLEVSASFNLLKQAELFLTTRPRLQVAYPTARAGRLAVFFEQRNSRLLNQDSTLQQAARLPDNIDSRFGSYGLDYTWNTLDDPYFPKRGLLLSGQAAIGTKRLSLNSDVKPALYEGLALRTRQASLGLRAERYFRLGRAGVLLTRVRGEALLNDRLFLNDLFRLGGLATLRGFNELNFYASQYAVGTAEFRQFTGPDTYLFVFADQAYLRRALPNDPYPRDTPTGLGAGLSFRTGAGQFQFVYALGRSQQQRFGLSSGKIHFGITSRF
;
A
#
# COMPACT_ATOMS: atom_id res chain seq x y z
N MET A 1 -1.94 24.94 21.34
CA MET A 1 -2.93 23.98 20.83
C MET A 1 -2.40 23.13 19.66
N TYR A 2 -1.48 23.65 18.84
CA TYR A 2 -0.83 22.93 17.73
C TYR A 2 0.13 21.82 18.15
N ALA A 3 0.79 21.93 19.31
CA ALA A 3 1.74 20.94 19.80
C ALA A 3 1.10 19.59 20.20
N ARG A 4 -0.17 19.58 20.64
CA ARG A 4 -0.86 18.34 21.05
C ARG A 4 -1.35 17.47 19.88
N ILE A 5 -1.62 18.08 18.74
CA ILE A 5 -2.05 17.36 17.52
C ILE A 5 -0.83 16.71 16.85
N LEU A 6 0.30 17.42 16.80
CA LEU A 6 1.57 16.90 16.27
C LEU A 6 2.13 15.72 17.10
N VAL A 7 1.97 15.75 18.43
CA VAL A 7 2.43 14.68 19.33
C VAL A 7 1.60 13.40 19.13
N PHE A 8 0.28 13.51 18.91
CA PHE A 8 -0.56 12.35 18.62
C PHE A 8 -0.18 11.69 17.27
N TRP A 9 0.16 12.49 16.27
CA TRP A 9 0.61 12.00 14.97
C TRP A 9 2.04 11.43 15.00
N TRP A 10 2.90 12.03 15.82
CA TRP A 10 4.28 11.54 16.00
C TRP A 10 4.32 10.19 16.72
N LEU A 11 3.44 9.96 17.70
CA LEU A 11 3.29 8.68 18.38
C LEU A 11 2.75 7.58 17.46
N LEU A 12 1.86 7.89 16.53
CA LEU A 12 1.38 6.92 15.53
C LEU A 12 2.44 6.55 14.49
N LEU A 13 3.30 7.49 14.11
CA LEU A 13 4.40 7.24 13.18
C LEU A 13 5.60 6.54 13.84
N SER A 14 5.89 6.82 15.11
CA SER A 14 6.98 6.18 15.85
C SER A 14 6.66 4.74 16.25
N ALA A 15 5.41 4.40 16.51
CA ALA A 15 4.99 3.01 16.74
C ALA A 15 5.14 2.11 15.49
N ALA A 16 5.12 2.70 14.29
CA ALA A 16 5.33 1.97 13.03
C ALA A 16 6.80 1.56 12.76
N GLY A 17 7.76 2.24 13.36
CA GLY A 17 9.19 1.98 13.16
C GLY A 17 9.75 0.81 13.99
N TRP A 18 9.08 0.42 15.06
CA TRP A 18 9.59 -0.60 15.99
C TRP A 18 9.21 -2.04 15.66
N VAL A 19 8.20 -2.26 14.81
CA VAL A 19 7.71 -3.61 14.45
C VAL A 19 8.40 -4.17 13.19
N ALA A 20 9.14 -3.35 12.45
CA ALA A 20 9.75 -3.75 11.17
C ALA A 20 11.08 -4.52 11.29
N ALA A 21 11.60 -4.76 12.50
CA ALA A 21 12.91 -5.38 12.73
C ALA A 21 12.89 -6.87 13.12
N GLN A 22 11.75 -7.56 13.04
CA GLN A 22 11.69 -8.99 13.35
C GLN A 22 11.11 -9.82 12.21
N GLY A 23 12.02 -10.55 11.51
CA GLY A 23 11.75 -11.87 10.98
C GLY A 23 11.27 -12.00 9.55
N SER A 24 12.19 -11.99 8.62
CA SER A 24 12.05 -12.78 7.39
C SER A 24 12.75 -14.12 7.58
N THR A 25 12.00 -15.16 7.91
CA THR A 25 12.47 -16.56 7.83
C THR A 25 12.25 -17.06 6.41
N PRO A 26 13.24 -17.71 5.79
CA PRO A 26 13.08 -18.35 4.49
C PRO A 26 12.21 -19.61 4.61
N LEU A 27 11.31 -19.80 3.66
CA LEU A 27 10.51 -20.99 3.48
C LEU A 27 11.40 -22.19 3.12
N ASN A 28 11.37 -23.21 3.96
CA ASN A 28 11.97 -24.51 3.71
C ASN A 28 11.02 -25.35 2.81
N PRO A 29 11.51 -26.07 1.78
CA PRO A 29 10.65 -26.89 0.93
C PRO A 29 10.16 -28.14 1.66
N ALA A 30 8.90 -28.50 1.41
CA ALA A 30 8.19 -29.62 1.99
C ALA A 30 8.85 -30.96 1.72
N ALA A 31 8.99 -31.78 2.76
CA ALA A 31 9.30 -33.20 2.67
C ALA A 31 8.05 -34.02 2.29
N PRO A 32 8.20 -35.19 1.61
CA PRO A 32 7.08 -36.00 1.17
C PRO A 32 6.41 -36.75 2.33
N PRO A 33 5.15 -37.21 2.17
CA PRO A 33 4.38 -37.82 3.24
C PRO A 33 4.88 -39.23 3.57
N VAL A 34 5.10 -39.49 4.85
CA VAL A 34 5.39 -40.82 5.39
C VAL A 34 4.08 -41.57 5.59
N ALA A 35 4.04 -42.81 5.12
CA ALA A 35 2.91 -43.74 5.20
C ALA A 35 2.52 -44.07 6.64
N ALA A 36 1.23 -44.25 6.86
CA ALA A 36 0.63 -44.65 8.13
C ALA A 36 0.99 -46.07 8.52
N VAL A 37 1.45 -46.26 9.78
CA VAL A 37 1.62 -47.55 10.43
C VAL A 37 0.40 -47.82 11.34
N PRO A 38 -0.15 -49.04 11.38
CA PRO A 38 -1.40 -49.35 12.07
C PRO A 38 -1.27 -49.39 13.58
N ALA A 39 -2.36 -49.06 14.25
CA ALA A 39 -2.51 -49.00 15.70
C ALA A 39 -2.33 -50.40 16.36
N VAL A 40 -1.50 -50.44 17.39
CA VAL A 40 -1.40 -51.58 18.32
C VAL A 40 -2.20 -51.22 19.57
N SER A 41 -3.05 -52.16 19.97
CA SER A 41 -3.97 -52.16 21.10
C SER A 41 -3.28 -52.02 22.48
N SER A 42 -3.93 -51.25 23.36
CA SER A 42 -3.55 -51.06 24.76
C SER A 42 -3.80 -52.28 25.64
N PRO A 43 -2.97 -52.55 26.64
CA PRO A 43 -3.34 -53.37 27.80
C PRO A 43 -3.68 -52.53 29.04
N PRO A 44 -4.36 -53.09 30.08
CA PRO A 44 -5.18 -52.34 31.01
C PRO A 44 -4.46 -51.79 32.26
N ASP A 45 -5.13 -50.86 32.90
CA ASP A 45 -4.82 -50.12 34.12
C ASP A 45 -4.23 -50.95 35.27
N SER A 46 -3.14 -50.44 35.83
CA SER A 46 -2.88 -50.53 37.26
C SER A 46 -2.24 -49.25 37.77
N VAL A 47 -3.03 -48.55 38.52
CA VAL A 47 -2.74 -47.28 39.17
C VAL A 47 -1.58 -47.40 40.17
N ARG A 48 -0.46 -46.70 39.87
CA ARG A 48 0.42 -46.16 40.90
C ARG A 48 0.60 -44.66 40.62
N LYS A 49 -0.01 -43.82 41.49
CA LYS A 49 0.28 -42.41 41.56
C LYS A 49 1.77 -42.23 41.86
N ALA A 50 2.55 -41.96 40.83
CA ALA A 50 3.87 -41.38 40.99
C ALA A 50 3.68 -39.88 41.30
N MET A 51 4.15 -39.44 42.44
CA MET A 51 4.28 -38.02 42.79
C MET A 51 5.07 -37.33 41.64
N PRO A 52 4.67 -36.11 41.24
CA PRO A 52 5.43 -35.36 40.26
C PRO A 52 6.82 -35.08 40.82
N VAL A 53 7.83 -35.69 40.24
CA VAL A 53 9.22 -35.33 40.47
C VAL A 53 9.36 -33.92 39.94
N LEU A 54 9.43 -32.94 40.82
CA LEU A 54 9.78 -31.56 40.48
C LEU A 54 11.11 -31.61 39.74
N PRO A 55 11.19 -31.04 38.51
CA PRO A 55 12.45 -31.02 37.77
C PRO A 55 13.48 -30.32 38.66
N ARG A 56 14.63 -30.98 38.90
CA ARG A 56 15.76 -30.36 39.59
C ARG A 56 16.04 -29.03 38.92
N PRO A 57 16.26 -27.92 39.66
CA PRO A 57 16.61 -26.66 39.05
C PRO A 57 17.86 -26.87 38.22
N VAL A 58 17.71 -26.72 36.89
CA VAL A 58 18.83 -26.79 35.93
C VAL A 58 19.76 -25.64 36.30
N ARG A 59 20.95 -25.93 36.82
CA ARG A 59 21.94 -24.90 37.11
C ARG A 59 22.35 -24.25 35.79
N PRO A 60 22.33 -22.92 35.72
CA PRO A 60 22.74 -22.23 34.50
C PRO A 60 24.21 -22.51 34.20
N ILE A 61 24.51 -22.84 32.95
CA ILE A 61 25.87 -23.03 32.48
C ILE A 61 26.57 -21.68 32.39
N VAL A 62 27.76 -21.58 33.02
CA VAL A 62 28.58 -20.37 32.95
C VAL A 62 29.57 -20.52 31.78
N LEU A 63 29.46 -19.62 30.80
CA LEU A 63 30.36 -19.59 29.63
C LEU A 63 31.55 -18.65 29.92
N ARG A 64 32.76 -19.17 29.74
CA ARG A 64 34.00 -18.40 29.85
C ARG A 64 34.86 -18.59 28.61
N PHE A 65 35.24 -17.48 27.99
CA PHE A 65 36.20 -17.50 26.87
C PHE A 65 37.63 -17.25 27.41
N GLU A 66 38.55 -18.10 26.98
CA GLU A 66 39.99 -17.98 27.20
C GLU A 66 40.59 -17.61 25.85
N THR A 67 41.26 -16.46 25.77
CA THR A 67 41.88 -15.93 24.58
C THR A 67 43.21 -15.24 24.93
N GLU A 68 44.03 -14.95 23.94
CA GLU A 68 45.29 -14.21 24.10
C GLU A 68 45.07 -12.85 24.74
N ALA A 69 46.10 -12.34 25.39
CA ALA A 69 46.02 -11.08 26.13
C ALA A 69 45.65 -9.88 25.23
N ALA A 70 46.14 -9.89 23.99
CA ALA A 70 45.85 -8.87 22.98
C ALA A 70 44.36 -8.83 22.58
N ASP A 71 43.69 -9.97 22.53
CA ASP A 71 42.31 -10.08 22.04
C ASP A 71 41.26 -9.85 23.11
N ARG A 72 41.67 -9.77 24.39
CA ARG A 72 40.72 -9.55 25.51
C ARG A 72 40.00 -8.21 25.40
N ALA A 73 40.64 -7.18 24.88
CA ALA A 73 40.04 -5.86 24.68
C ALA A 73 38.99 -5.91 23.56
N LEU A 74 39.26 -6.62 22.47
CA LEU A 74 38.36 -6.83 21.36
C LEU A 74 37.12 -7.62 21.79
N LEU A 75 37.27 -8.72 22.53
CA LEU A 75 36.16 -9.53 23.01
C LEU A 75 35.20 -8.76 23.93
N ARG A 76 35.65 -7.71 24.62
CA ARG A 76 34.77 -6.85 25.43
C ARG A 76 33.80 -6.02 24.59
N SER A 77 34.12 -5.78 23.31
CA SER A 77 33.22 -5.08 22.39
C SER A 77 32.04 -5.94 21.91
N TYR A 78 32.17 -7.27 21.99
CA TYR A 78 31.14 -8.20 21.61
C TYR A 78 30.21 -8.55 22.78
N ARG A 79 28.91 -8.53 22.52
CA ARG A 79 27.89 -8.91 23.52
C ARG A 79 27.60 -10.40 23.41
N TYR A 80 27.83 -11.15 24.47
CA TYR A 80 27.46 -12.56 24.60
C TYR A 80 26.91 -12.85 25.99
N ARG A 81 26.06 -13.88 26.09
CA ARG A 81 25.46 -14.30 27.35
C ARG A 81 26.43 -15.19 28.11
N ARG A 82 26.72 -14.82 29.37
CA ARG A 82 27.63 -15.58 30.23
C ARG A 82 26.93 -16.71 30.99
N GLN A 83 25.62 -16.62 31.17
CA GLN A 83 24.79 -17.63 31.84
C GLN A 83 23.73 -18.14 30.88
N LEU A 84 23.65 -19.44 30.70
CA LEU A 84 22.84 -20.10 29.68
C LEU A 84 22.08 -21.27 30.30
N PRO A 85 20.85 -21.55 29.85
CA PRO A 85 19.98 -22.54 30.46
C PRO A 85 20.47 -24.00 30.29
N ASP A 86 21.16 -24.29 29.20
CA ASP A 86 21.62 -25.65 28.86
C ASP A 86 22.89 -25.65 27.98
N SER A 87 23.49 -26.81 27.79
CA SER A 87 24.70 -27.01 27.00
C SER A 87 24.53 -26.66 25.54
N LEU A 88 23.34 -26.91 24.96
CA LEU A 88 23.05 -26.59 23.58
C LEU A 88 22.98 -25.06 23.36
N ALA A 89 22.38 -24.33 24.32
CA ALA A 89 22.38 -22.88 24.32
C ALA A 89 23.82 -22.31 24.45
N ALA A 90 24.68 -22.94 25.28
CA ALA A 90 26.07 -22.55 25.41
C ALA A 90 26.85 -22.75 24.09
N LEU A 91 26.69 -23.87 23.43
CA LEU A 91 27.32 -24.14 22.12
C LEU A 91 26.81 -23.19 21.03
N ARG A 92 25.51 -22.87 21.03
CA ARG A 92 24.95 -21.87 20.11
C ARG A 92 25.53 -20.49 20.34
N GLU A 93 25.74 -20.09 21.60
CA GLU A 93 26.33 -18.79 21.93
C GLU A 93 27.80 -18.72 21.48
N VAL A 94 28.58 -19.79 21.71
CA VAL A 94 29.96 -19.89 21.18
C VAL A 94 29.98 -19.72 19.66
N ARG A 95 29.13 -20.49 18.95
CA ARG A 95 29.02 -20.37 17.50
C ARG A 95 28.62 -18.96 17.06
N THR A 96 27.68 -18.33 17.79
CA THR A 96 27.22 -16.98 17.47
C THR A 96 28.35 -15.96 17.62
N LEU A 97 29.19 -16.08 18.65
CA LEU A 97 30.35 -15.21 18.85
C LEU A 97 31.40 -15.41 17.74
N VAL A 98 31.73 -16.67 17.40
CA VAL A 98 32.67 -16.98 16.30
C VAL A 98 32.16 -16.39 14.99
N LEU A 99 30.89 -16.58 14.66
CA LEU A 99 30.28 -16.00 13.45
C LEU A 99 30.29 -14.47 13.47
N ALA A 100 30.13 -13.86 14.64
CA ALA A 100 30.20 -12.40 14.77
C ALA A 100 31.62 -11.87 14.50
N LEU A 101 32.64 -12.57 15.01
CA LEU A 101 34.07 -12.23 14.72
C LEU A 101 34.38 -12.40 13.23
N GLN A 102 33.93 -13.50 12.62
CA GLN A 102 34.10 -13.73 11.18
C GLN A 102 33.35 -12.69 10.33
N ALA A 103 32.18 -12.23 10.78
CA ALA A 103 31.45 -11.14 10.14
C ALA A 103 32.19 -9.80 10.18
N ASP A 104 33.00 -9.58 11.20
CA ASP A 104 33.86 -8.40 11.34
C ASP A 104 35.29 -8.61 10.77
N ALA A 105 35.41 -9.58 9.86
CA ALA A 105 36.63 -9.87 9.10
C ALA A 105 37.74 -10.62 9.86
N TYR A 106 37.48 -11.17 11.04
CA TYR A 106 38.41 -12.11 11.69
C TYR A 106 38.13 -13.52 11.15
N LEU A 107 38.49 -13.76 9.90
CA LEU A 107 38.04 -14.95 9.15
C LEU A 107 38.57 -16.27 9.70
N THR A 108 39.70 -16.25 10.39
CA THR A 108 40.33 -17.42 11.03
C THR A 108 39.82 -17.66 12.46
N ALA A 109 38.91 -16.80 12.96
CA ALA A 109 38.37 -16.98 14.31
C ALA A 109 37.71 -18.36 14.47
N SER A 110 38.12 -19.08 15.53
CA SER A 110 37.65 -20.44 15.82
C SER A 110 37.57 -20.70 17.33
N ALA A 111 36.74 -21.66 17.72
CA ALA A 111 36.70 -22.22 19.05
C ALA A 111 37.48 -23.54 19.03
N ASP A 112 38.75 -23.49 19.40
CA ASP A 112 39.67 -24.61 19.24
C ASP A 112 39.49 -25.70 20.27
N GLU A 113 39.07 -25.32 21.48
CA GLU A 113 38.90 -26.28 22.55
C GLU A 113 37.73 -25.92 23.46
N LEU A 114 36.95 -26.94 23.82
CA LEU A 114 35.80 -26.85 24.72
C LEU A 114 36.05 -27.73 25.93
N ARG A 115 36.25 -27.20 27.10
CA ARG A 115 36.49 -27.93 28.35
C ARG A 115 35.42 -27.66 29.38
N TRP A 116 34.83 -28.71 29.93
CA TRP A 116 33.94 -28.63 31.06
C TRP A 116 34.75 -28.52 32.36
N GLY A 117 34.48 -27.49 33.15
CA GLY A 117 35.07 -27.26 34.43
C GLY A 117 34.08 -27.49 35.58
N PRO A 118 34.53 -27.34 36.84
CA PRO A 118 33.65 -27.44 38.01
C PRO A 118 32.57 -26.33 37.97
N ALA A 119 31.45 -26.59 38.68
CA ALA A 119 30.29 -25.71 38.79
C ALA A 119 29.63 -25.34 37.46
N ASP A 120 29.44 -26.35 36.57
CA ASP A 120 28.79 -26.21 35.27
C ASP A 120 29.38 -25.10 34.39
N THR A 121 30.72 -24.93 34.44
CA THR A 121 31.43 -23.91 33.66
C THR A 121 31.94 -24.53 32.37
N LEU A 122 31.54 -23.96 31.20
CA LEU A 122 32.14 -24.26 29.90
C LEU A 122 33.24 -23.25 29.61
N ARG A 123 34.49 -23.72 29.57
CA ARG A 123 35.67 -22.94 29.13
C ARG A 123 35.89 -23.20 27.66
N VAL A 124 35.99 -22.11 26.91
CA VAL A 124 36.21 -22.14 25.46
C VAL A 124 37.50 -21.42 25.13
N ARG A 125 38.46 -22.16 24.59
CA ARG A 125 39.66 -21.56 24.03
C ARG A 125 39.32 -20.97 22.67
N LEU A 126 39.29 -19.64 22.61
CA LEU A 126 38.94 -18.89 21.42
C LEU A 126 40.22 -18.34 20.78
N TYR A 127 40.42 -18.73 19.53
CA TYR A 127 41.41 -18.12 18.65
C TYR A 127 40.71 -17.03 17.83
N VAL A 128 41.23 -15.80 17.81
CA VAL A 128 40.63 -14.69 17.05
C VAL A 128 41.36 -14.51 15.71
N GLY A 129 42.66 -14.50 15.73
CA GLY A 129 43.50 -14.28 14.55
C GLY A 129 43.54 -12.81 14.11
N GLU A 130 44.13 -12.57 12.95
CA GLU A 130 44.26 -11.25 12.38
C GLU A 130 42.97 -10.82 11.66
N GLN A 131 42.71 -9.51 11.64
CA GLN A 131 41.60 -8.95 10.88
C GLN A 131 41.99 -8.84 9.39
N PHE A 132 41.32 -9.62 8.54
CA PHE A 132 41.53 -9.53 7.10
C PHE A 132 41.02 -8.22 6.52
N ARG A 133 41.77 -7.65 5.58
CA ARG A 133 41.46 -6.37 4.94
C ARG A 133 41.59 -6.47 3.42
N TRP A 134 40.78 -5.67 2.74
CA TRP A 134 41.01 -5.42 1.33
C TRP A 134 42.20 -4.46 1.19
N ALA A 135 43.36 -4.95 0.74
CA ALA A 135 44.41 -4.06 0.28
C ALA A 135 43.94 -3.30 -0.94
N ARG A 136 43.39 -4.02 -1.91
CA ARG A 136 42.72 -3.45 -3.10
C ARG A 136 41.76 -4.44 -3.75
N LEU A 137 40.55 -4.00 -4.01
CA LEU A 137 39.59 -4.74 -4.86
C LEU A 137 39.42 -4.00 -6.20
N ARG A 138 39.91 -4.60 -7.29
CA ARG A 138 39.81 -4.03 -8.64
C ARG A 138 38.48 -4.41 -9.28
N ASN A 139 37.91 -3.49 -10.06
CA ASN A 139 36.62 -3.65 -10.73
C ASN A 139 36.60 -4.73 -11.84
N GLY A 140 37.77 -5.16 -12.31
CA GLY A 140 37.90 -6.22 -13.30
C GLY A 140 37.22 -5.91 -14.65
N ASN A 141 36.34 -6.82 -15.08
CA ASN A 141 35.60 -6.68 -16.34
C ASN A 141 34.21 -6.05 -16.18
N LEU A 142 33.90 -5.47 -15.03
CA LEU A 142 32.65 -4.79 -14.78
C LEU A 142 32.65 -3.41 -15.45
N GLY A 143 31.67 -3.13 -16.30
CA GLY A 143 31.52 -1.81 -16.91
C GLY A 143 31.01 -0.76 -15.90
N ASP A 144 31.35 0.51 -16.10
CA ASP A 144 31.03 1.61 -15.20
C ASP A 144 29.55 1.74 -14.86
N ALA A 145 28.66 1.54 -15.83
CA ALA A 145 27.22 1.57 -15.62
C ALA A 145 26.73 0.48 -14.64
N LEU A 146 27.34 -0.70 -14.70
CA LEU A 146 27.03 -1.82 -13.79
C LEU A 146 27.59 -1.52 -12.40
N LEU A 147 28.81 -1.01 -12.31
CA LEU A 147 29.47 -0.65 -11.06
C LEU A 147 28.64 0.38 -10.27
N VAL A 148 28.21 1.45 -10.96
CA VAL A 148 27.38 2.51 -10.33
C VAL A 148 26.06 1.92 -9.79
N ARG A 149 25.37 1.08 -10.58
CA ARG A 149 24.11 0.45 -10.18
C ARG A 149 24.27 -0.57 -9.06
N ALA A 150 25.36 -1.34 -9.08
CA ALA A 150 25.70 -2.29 -8.02
C ALA A 150 26.22 -1.62 -6.74
N GLY A 151 26.50 -0.31 -6.78
CA GLY A 151 26.98 0.47 -5.65
C GLY A 151 28.49 0.28 -5.37
N PHE A 152 29.27 -0.16 -6.37
CA PHE A 152 30.69 -0.33 -6.23
C PHE A 152 31.43 1.03 -6.26
N ARG A 153 32.30 1.22 -5.28
CA ARG A 153 33.26 2.34 -5.24
C ARG A 153 34.59 1.77 -4.77
N GLU A 154 35.61 1.81 -5.60
CA GLU A 154 36.93 1.24 -5.28
C GLU A 154 37.46 1.71 -3.92
N LYS A 155 37.23 2.99 -3.58
CA LYS A 155 37.62 3.57 -2.28
C LYS A 155 37.00 2.88 -1.06
N LEU A 156 35.85 2.20 -1.21
CA LEU A 156 35.20 1.45 -0.12
C LEU A 156 35.91 0.11 0.15
N TYR A 157 36.84 -0.29 -0.72
CA TYR A 157 37.55 -1.57 -0.65
C TYR A 157 39.06 -1.38 -0.62
N GLN A 158 39.51 -0.20 -0.20
CA GLN A 158 40.95 0.08 0.06
C GLN A 158 41.18 0.18 1.56
N GLN A 159 42.08 -0.67 2.11
CA GLN A 159 42.41 -0.74 3.54
C GLN A 159 41.17 -0.87 4.47
N GLN A 160 40.12 -1.48 3.98
CA GLN A 160 38.90 -1.71 4.74
C GLN A 160 38.77 -3.19 5.15
N PRO A 161 38.20 -3.49 6.32
CA PRO A 161 37.97 -4.87 6.73
C PRO A 161 37.19 -5.66 5.68
N LEU A 162 37.66 -6.87 5.39
CA LEU A 162 36.98 -7.79 4.46
C LEU A 162 35.77 -8.42 5.16
N ARG A 163 34.63 -7.72 5.19
CA ARG A 163 33.38 -8.25 5.76
C ARG A 163 32.65 -9.13 4.76
N PRO A 164 32.49 -10.44 5.04
CA PRO A 164 31.88 -11.36 4.09
C PRO A 164 30.47 -10.94 3.65
N GLN A 165 29.67 -10.36 4.56
CA GLN A 165 28.30 -9.91 4.25
C GLN A 165 28.29 -8.75 3.24
N GLU A 166 29.24 -7.84 3.29
CA GLU A 166 29.37 -6.73 2.33
C GLU A 166 29.75 -7.26 0.94
N TRP A 167 30.64 -8.24 0.90
CA TRP A 167 31.00 -8.93 -0.35
C TRP A 167 29.81 -9.67 -0.96
N VAL A 168 29.07 -10.46 -0.18
CA VAL A 168 27.86 -11.18 -0.65
C VAL A 168 26.83 -10.18 -1.16
N LYS A 169 26.57 -9.09 -0.44
CA LYS A 169 25.63 -8.06 -0.87
C LYS A 169 26.06 -7.39 -2.18
N PHE A 170 27.35 -7.15 -2.36
CA PHE A 170 27.87 -6.63 -3.62
C PHE A 170 27.67 -7.63 -4.76
N GLN A 171 28.01 -8.90 -4.55
CA GLN A 171 27.76 -9.97 -5.55
C GLN A 171 26.27 -10.06 -5.93
N GLU A 172 25.37 -10.06 -4.96
CA GLU A 172 23.93 -10.09 -5.19
C GLU A 172 23.46 -8.86 -6.02
N ASN A 173 24.00 -7.69 -5.76
CA ASN A 173 23.69 -6.48 -6.52
C ASN A 173 24.16 -6.60 -7.99
N VAL A 174 25.39 -7.08 -8.22
CA VAL A 174 25.93 -7.29 -9.56
C VAL A 174 25.13 -8.33 -10.32
N LEU A 175 24.81 -9.47 -9.69
CA LEU A 175 24.00 -10.53 -10.30
C LEU A 175 22.60 -10.04 -10.63
N ARG A 176 21.95 -9.32 -9.74
CA ARG A 176 20.63 -8.72 -9.98
C ARG A 176 20.63 -7.78 -11.19
N GLU A 177 21.65 -6.95 -11.33
CA GLU A 177 21.79 -6.08 -12.49
C GLU A 177 22.06 -6.85 -13.77
N ALA A 178 22.87 -7.91 -13.72
CA ALA A 178 23.12 -8.79 -14.86
C ALA A 178 21.84 -9.54 -15.29
N GLU A 179 21.07 -10.10 -14.35
CA GLU A 179 19.78 -10.73 -14.60
C GLU A 179 18.80 -9.77 -15.28
N ASN A 180 18.75 -8.50 -14.83
CA ASN A 180 17.86 -7.49 -15.42
C ASN A 180 18.30 -7.01 -16.80
N GLN A 181 19.52 -7.33 -17.20
CA GLN A 181 20.09 -7.06 -18.54
C GLN A 181 20.04 -8.27 -19.48
N GLY A 182 19.36 -9.36 -19.10
CA GLY A 182 19.23 -10.54 -19.93
C GLY A 182 20.23 -11.65 -19.65
N TYR A 183 20.94 -11.63 -18.51
CA TYR A 183 21.92 -12.63 -18.14
C TYR A 183 21.55 -13.36 -16.83
N PRO A 184 20.47 -14.17 -16.80
CA PRO A 184 20.03 -14.83 -15.57
C PRO A 184 20.98 -15.94 -15.08
N PHE A 185 21.93 -16.38 -15.89
CA PHE A 185 22.94 -17.39 -15.55
C PHE A 185 24.31 -16.76 -15.29
N ALA A 186 24.36 -15.47 -15.03
CA ALA A 186 25.61 -14.78 -14.69
C ALA A 186 26.18 -15.30 -13.37
N THR A 187 27.51 -15.34 -13.27
CA THR A 187 28.23 -15.65 -12.04
C THR A 187 29.25 -14.55 -11.74
N VAL A 188 29.42 -14.22 -10.47
CA VAL A 188 30.40 -13.25 -10.00
C VAL A 188 31.38 -13.94 -9.07
N GLY A 189 32.66 -13.72 -9.28
CA GLY A 189 33.73 -14.25 -8.45
C GLY A 189 34.89 -13.28 -8.33
N LEU A 190 35.90 -13.70 -7.60
CA LEU A 190 37.21 -13.06 -7.53
C LEU A 190 38.20 -13.84 -8.41
N ASP A 191 39.03 -13.13 -9.11
CA ASP A 191 40.16 -13.64 -9.87
C ASP A 191 41.43 -12.92 -9.42
N SER A 192 42.60 -13.56 -9.69
CA SER A 192 43.90 -13.00 -9.37
C SER A 192 44.02 -12.57 -7.89
N MET A 193 43.58 -13.46 -6.98
CA MET A 193 43.70 -13.22 -5.54
C MET A 193 45.14 -13.35 -5.10
N ALA A 194 45.66 -12.33 -4.38
CA ALA A 194 46.91 -12.37 -3.70
C ALA A 194 46.70 -12.08 -2.20
N LEU A 195 47.38 -12.87 -1.36
CA LEU A 195 47.30 -12.75 0.10
C LEU A 195 48.69 -12.35 0.61
N HIS A 196 48.76 -11.23 1.30
CA HIS A 196 49.97 -10.70 1.92
C HIS A 196 49.74 -10.47 3.42
N GLY A 197 50.02 -11.51 4.25
CA GLY A 197 49.56 -11.53 5.64
C GLY A 197 48.04 -11.56 5.73
N ALA A 198 47.45 -10.58 6.38
CA ALA A 198 45.99 -10.40 6.44
C ALA A 198 45.41 -9.50 5.33
N ASP A 199 46.26 -8.97 4.47
CA ASP A 199 45.85 -8.09 3.37
C ASP A 199 45.55 -8.90 2.10
N ILE A 200 44.38 -8.69 1.52
CA ILE A 200 43.89 -9.40 0.34
C ILE A 200 43.75 -8.42 -0.83
N GLU A 201 44.39 -8.74 -1.93
CA GLU A 201 44.08 -8.13 -3.23
C GLU A 201 43.25 -9.07 -4.07
N GLY A 202 42.37 -8.51 -4.89
CA GLY A 202 41.57 -9.29 -5.81
C GLY A 202 40.98 -8.46 -6.95
N ARG A 203 40.55 -9.17 -8.00
CA ARG A 203 39.88 -8.59 -9.15
C ARG A 203 38.52 -9.22 -9.30
N VAL A 204 37.47 -8.43 -9.42
CA VAL A 204 36.11 -8.92 -9.64
C VAL A 204 35.96 -9.39 -11.07
N VAL A 205 35.39 -10.58 -11.28
CA VAL A 205 35.10 -11.11 -12.60
C VAL A 205 33.64 -11.50 -12.70
N LEU A 206 32.94 -10.91 -13.68
CA LEU A 206 31.59 -11.26 -14.07
C LEU A 206 31.65 -12.16 -15.31
N ARG A 207 31.15 -13.38 -15.18
CA ARG A 207 30.89 -14.29 -16.29
C ARG A 207 29.41 -14.22 -16.61
N ARG A 208 29.03 -13.57 -17.74
CA ARG A 208 27.63 -13.27 -18.06
C ARG A 208 26.79 -14.48 -18.41
N GLY A 209 27.41 -15.53 -18.98
CA GLY A 209 26.65 -16.64 -19.56
C GLY A 209 25.90 -16.26 -20.85
N PRO A 210 24.95 -17.07 -21.32
CA PRO A 210 24.18 -16.80 -22.53
C PRO A 210 23.20 -15.64 -22.30
N ALA A 211 23.05 -14.78 -23.31
CA ALA A 211 22.00 -13.75 -23.34
C ALA A 211 20.63 -14.42 -23.54
N ILE A 212 19.68 -14.09 -22.69
CA ILE A 212 18.32 -14.62 -22.72
C ILE A 212 17.35 -13.48 -23.03
N VAL A 213 16.40 -13.73 -23.93
CA VAL A 213 15.31 -12.83 -24.26
C VAL A 213 13.97 -13.46 -23.89
N PHE A 214 12.96 -12.67 -23.64
CA PHE A 214 11.60 -13.17 -23.47
C PHE A 214 11.09 -13.78 -24.78
N ASP A 215 10.43 -14.96 -24.70
CA ASP A 215 9.79 -15.63 -25.82
C ASP A 215 8.30 -15.29 -25.87
N SER A 216 7.57 -15.65 -24.84
CA SER A 216 6.13 -15.47 -24.78
C SER A 216 5.60 -15.64 -23.36
N ILE A 217 4.41 -15.10 -23.13
CA ILE A 217 3.59 -15.39 -21.95
C ILE A 217 2.65 -16.55 -22.27
N ARG A 218 2.53 -17.50 -21.35
CA ARG A 218 1.54 -18.58 -21.38
C ARG A 218 0.68 -18.51 -20.13
N ILE A 219 -0.62 -18.59 -20.32
CA ILE A 219 -1.58 -18.68 -19.22
C ILE A 219 -1.90 -20.15 -19.00
N ILE A 220 -1.80 -20.58 -17.75
CA ILE A 220 -2.31 -21.86 -17.26
C ILE A 220 -3.51 -21.55 -16.39
N GLY A 221 -4.63 -22.24 -16.57
CA GLY A 221 -5.88 -21.98 -15.86
C GLY A 221 -6.98 -21.41 -16.76
N GLN A 222 -8.06 -20.97 -16.15
CA GLN A 222 -9.29 -20.57 -16.88
C GLN A 222 -9.51 -19.06 -16.76
N THR A 223 -9.16 -18.30 -17.79
CA THR A 223 -9.41 -16.85 -17.85
C THR A 223 -9.80 -16.39 -19.25
N LYS A 224 -10.73 -15.44 -19.32
CA LYS A 224 -11.10 -14.73 -20.53
C LYS A 224 -10.08 -13.65 -20.92
N THR A 225 -9.08 -13.41 -20.08
CA THR A 225 -8.06 -12.36 -20.29
C THR A 225 -7.12 -12.75 -21.43
N LYS A 226 -6.97 -11.86 -22.40
CA LYS A 226 -6.16 -12.10 -23.60
C LYS A 226 -4.66 -12.00 -23.29
N VAL A 227 -3.87 -12.95 -23.76
CA VAL A 227 -2.39 -12.95 -23.64
C VAL A 227 -1.79 -11.67 -24.22
N ARG A 228 -2.30 -11.19 -25.37
CA ARG A 228 -1.83 -9.95 -26.01
C ARG A 228 -2.00 -8.73 -25.10
N PHE A 229 -3.09 -8.65 -24.35
CA PHE A 229 -3.26 -7.60 -23.34
C PHE A 229 -2.25 -7.75 -22.22
N LEU A 230 -2.10 -8.95 -21.65
CA LEU A 230 -1.16 -9.19 -20.55
C LEU A 230 0.28 -8.90 -20.94
N SER A 231 0.72 -9.31 -22.14
CA SER A 231 2.08 -9.04 -22.61
C SER A 231 2.41 -7.54 -22.57
N ARG A 232 1.53 -6.71 -23.09
CA ARG A 232 1.68 -5.24 -23.11
C ARG A 232 1.55 -4.61 -21.72
N TYR A 233 0.55 -5.05 -20.96
CA TYR A 233 0.29 -4.52 -19.62
C TYR A 233 1.43 -4.82 -18.65
N LEU A 234 2.03 -6.01 -18.74
CA LEU A 234 3.14 -6.45 -17.92
C LEU A 234 4.51 -6.02 -18.47
N GLN A 235 4.54 -5.48 -19.69
CA GLN A 235 5.78 -5.11 -20.38
C GLN A 235 6.73 -6.30 -20.54
N ILE A 236 6.18 -7.47 -20.86
CA ILE A 236 6.93 -8.69 -21.20
C ILE A 236 6.65 -9.00 -22.66
N GLU A 237 7.46 -8.44 -23.54
CA GLU A 237 7.30 -8.60 -24.99
C GLU A 237 8.36 -9.55 -25.57
N PRO A 238 8.02 -10.32 -26.62
CA PRO A 238 8.98 -11.21 -27.26
C PRO A 238 10.18 -10.44 -27.83
N GLY A 239 11.38 -10.97 -27.58
CA GLY A 239 12.64 -10.37 -28.05
C GLY A 239 13.27 -9.35 -27.09
N GLU A 240 12.56 -8.88 -26.07
CA GLU A 240 13.17 -8.04 -25.05
C GLU A 240 14.10 -8.83 -24.11
N PRO A 241 15.18 -8.22 -23.60
CA PRO A 241 16.06 -8.88 -22.63
C PRO A 241 15.30 -9.37 -21.40
N PHE A 242 15.60 -10.57 -20.95
CA PHE A 242 15.06 -11.10 -19.69
C PHE A 242 15.37 -10.19 -18.52
N SER A 243 14.41 -10.04 -17.62
CA SER A 243 14.56 -9.25 -16.40
C SER A 243 13.77 -9.88 -15.27
N GLN A 244 14.47 -10.32 -14.24
CA GLN A 244 13.86 -10.87 -13.03
C GLN A 244 12.99 -9.83 -12.32
N GLN A 245 13.42 -8.57 -12.34
CA GLN A 245 12.63 -7.47 -11.76
C GLN A 245 11.29 -7.29 -12.47
N ARG A 246 11.26 -7.35 -13.82
CA ARG A 246 9.99 -7.29 -14.58
C ARG A 246 9.05 -8.44 -14.21
N LEU A 247 9.60 -9.63 -14.00
CA LEU A 247 8.81 -10.79 -13.61
C LEU A 247 8.17 -10.60 -12.22
N LEU A 248 8.93 -10.11 -11.24
CA LEU A 248 8.42 -9.78 -9.91
C LEU A 248 7.38 -8.64 -9.93
N GLU A 249 7.57 -7.66 -10.81
CA GLU A 249 6.60 -6.58 -11.01
C GLU A 249 5.34 -7.09 -11.71
N ALA A 250 5.48 -8.03 -12.65
CA ALA A 250 4.36 -8.67 -13.34
C ALA A 250 3.45 -9.41 -12.35
N ASP A 251 4.01 -10.21 -11.44
CA ASP A 251 3.23 -10.89 -10.39
C ASP A 251 2.45 -9.87 -9.53
N ARG A 252 3.11 -8.80 -9.09
CA ARG A 252 2.45 -7.75 -8.30
C ARG A 252 1.33 -7.05 -9.06
N ARG A 253 1.55 -6.68 -10.34
CA ARG A 253 0.54 -6.04 -11.19
C ARG A 253 -0.66 -6.95 -11.43
N LEU A 254 -0.43 -8.24 -11.66
CA LEU A 254 -1.51 -9.22 -11.83
C LEU A 254 -2.37 -9.36 -10.58
N ARG A 255 -1.78 -9.38 -9.39
CA ARG A 255 -2.52 -9.44 -8.10
C ARG A 255 -3.37 -8.19 -7.83
N GLN A 256 -3.03 -7.07 -8.45
CA GLN A 256 -3.81 -5.82 -8.35
C GLN A 256 -5.00 -5.77 -9.33
N LEU A 257 -5.05 -6.67 -10.33
CA LEU A 257 -6.18 -6.74 -11.25
C LEU A 257 -7.38 -7.39 -10.54
N PRO A 258 -8.50 -6.65 -10.41
CA PRO A 258 -9.63 -7.13 -9.61
C PRO A 258 -10.35 -8.34 -10.21
N TYR A 259 -10.16 -8.59 -11.50
CA TYR A 259 -10.81 -9.65 -12.27
C TYR A 259 -9.94 -10.91 -12.46
N LEU A 260 -8.72 -10.92 -11.90
CA LEU A 260 -7.83 -12.09 -11.95
C LEU A 260 -7.49 -12.58 -10.55
N GLN A 261 -7.37 -13.91 -10.45
CA GLN A 261 -6.83 -14.58 -9.28
C GLN A 261 -5.50 -15.25 -9.66
N VAL A 262 -4.41 -14.78 -9.06
CA VAL A 262 -3.08 -15.39 -9.20
C VAL A 262 -2.96 -16.54 -8.21
N LYS A 263 -2.87 -17.78 -8.70
CA LYS A 263 -2.82 -19.01 -7.87
C LYS A 263 -1.43 -19.34 -7.36
N ALA A 264 -0.41 -19.07 -8.17
CA ALA A 264 0.99 -19.34 -7.84
C ALA A 264 1.91 -18.24 -8.37
N ALA A 265 3.14 -18.21 -7.87
CA ALA A 265 4.19 -17.37 -8.46
C ALA A 265 4.45 -17.78 -9.92
N PRO A 266 4.87 -16.84 -10.79
CA PRO A 266 5.16 -17.15 -12.18
C PRO A 266 6.33 -18.14 -12.31
N GLU A 267 6.18 -19.11 -13.19
CA GLU A 267 7.23 -20.06 -13.56
C GLU A 267 7.91 -19.61 -14.86
N VAL A 268 9.24 -19.72 -14.92
CA VAL A 268 10.01 -19.40 -16.13
C VAL A 268 10.73 -20.64 -16.61
N ARG A 269 10.57 -20.96 -17.89
CA ARG A 269 11.32 -22.04 -18.55
C ARG A 269 12.25 -21.45 -19.58
N PHE A 270 13.53 -21.79 -19.45
CA PHE A 270 14.58 -21.34 -20.34
C PHE A 270 14.88 -22.43 -21.38
N SER A 271 14.91 -22.04 -22.65
CA SER A 271 15.26 -22.93 -23.75
C SER A 271 15.84 -22.15 -24.90
N ARG A 272 16.99 -22.57 -25.45
CA ARG A 272 17.64 -22.01 -26.65
C ARG A 272 17.77 -20.49 -26.62
N GLY A 273 18.23 -19.90 -25.50
CA GLY A 273 18.40 -18.45 -25.35
C GLY A 273 17.10 -17.67 -25.13
N ARG A 274 15.98 -18.36 -24.88
CA ARG A 274 14.67 -17.74 -24.69
C ARG A 274 14.05 -18.11 -23.35
N ALA A 275 13.32 -17.16 -22.75
CA ALA A 275 12.58 -17.32 -21.50
C ALA A 275 11.07 -17.32 -21.78
N ARG A 276 10.39 -18.42 -21.52
CA ARG A 276 8.93 -18.51 -21.59
C ARG A 276 8.35 -18.42 -20.20
N VAL A 277 7.43 -17.45 -20.00
CA VAL A 277 6.82 -17.16 -18.70
C VAL A 277 5.43 -17.79 -18.62
N TYR A 278 5.19 -18.57 -17.57
CA TYR A 278 3.92 -19.22 -17.29
C TYR A 278 3.25 -18.57 -16.08
N PHE A 279 2.02 -18.10 -16.26
CA PHE A 279 1.20 -17.58 -15.18
C PHE A 279 0.01 -18.50 -14.91
N LEU A 280 -0.19 -18.90 -13.67
CA LEU A 280 -1.36 -19.67 -13.24
C LEU A 280 -2.44 -18.70 -12.79
N LEU A 281 -3.42 -18.46 -13.69
CA LEU A 281 -4.44 -17.42 -13.55
C LEU A 281 -5.83 -18.01 -13.75
N ASP A 282 -6.75 -17.65 -12.86
CA ASP A 282 -8.18 -17.87 -13.03
C ASP A 282 -8.94 -16.55 -13.04
N ASP A 283 -10.14 -16.55 -13.64
CA ASP A 283 -11.03 -15.39 -13.53
C ASP A 283 -11.56 -15.26 -12.10
N ARG A 284 -11.69 -14.02 -11.66
CA ARG A 284 -12.33 -13.63 -10.40
C ARG A 284 -13.56 -12.80 -10.71
N THR A 285 -14.67 -13.07 -10.03
CA THR A 285 -15.88 -12.25 -10.15
C THR A 285 -15.57 -10.80 -9.77
N ALA A 286 -15.72 -9.88 -10.72
CA ALA A 286 -15.33 -8.49 -10.57
C ALA A 286 -16.30 -7.48 -11.18
N ASN A 287 -17.21 -7.96 -12.01
CA ASN A 287 -18.33 -7.13 -12.46
C ASN A 287 -19.29 -6.91 -11.29
N GLN A 288 -19.86 -5.72 -11.23
CA GLN A 288 -20.77 -5.33 -10.17
C GLN A 288 -22.03 -4.73 -10.78
N PHE A 289 -23.16 -5.16 -10.29
CA PHE A 289 -24.44 -4.51 -10.54
C PHE A 289 -25.20 -4.45 -9.23
N ASP A 290 -25.52 -3.24 -8.79
CA ASP A 290 -26.32 -2.99 -7.60
C ASP A 290 -27.43 -2.02 -7.97
N ALA A 291 -28.64 -2.28 -7.51
CA ALA A 291 -29.76 -1.37 -7.63
C ALA A 291 -30.51 -1.36 -6.30
N ILE A 292 -30.58 -0.21 -5.67
CA ILE A 292 -31.28 -0.01 -4.40
C ILE A 292 -32.32 1.08 -4.63
N VAL A 293 -33.55 0.82 -4.24
CA VAL A 293 -34.64 1.80 -4.23
C VAL A 293 -35.05 2.03 -2.78
N GLY A 294 -35.01 3.27 -2.36
CA GLY A 294 -35.41 3.70 -1.04
C GLY A 294 -36.68 4.56 -1.11
N VAL A 295 -37.42 4.53 -0.04
CA VAL A 295 -38.62 5.35 0.14
C VAL A 295 -38.45 6.15 1.43
N LEU A 296 -38.48 7.47 1.32
CA LEU A 296 -38.35 8.36 2.48
C LEU A 296 -39.65 9.17 2.68
N PRO A 297 -40.12 9.37 3.91
CA PRO A 297 -41.19 10.33 4.16
C PRO A 297 -40.71 11.73 3.72
N ASN A 298 -41.61 12.48 3.06
CA ASN A 298 -41.33 13.88 2.77
C ASN A 298 -41.66 14.72 4.02
N PRO A 299 -40.67 15.32 4.70
CA PRO A 299 -40.89 16.03 5.95
C PRO A 299 -41.74 17.32 5.77
N ASN A 300 -41.75 17.90 4.58
CA ASN A 300 -42.51 19.11 4.26
C ASN A 300 -43.21 18.99 2.90
N PRO A 301 -44.30 18.17 2.81
CA PRO A 301 -45.05 18.07 1.58
C PRO A 301 -45.83 19.38 1.35
N GLY A 302 -45.39 20.21 0.39
CA GLY A 302 -46.19 21.35 -0.08
C GLY A 302 -47.50 20.92 -0.70
N LEU A 303 -48.48 21.83 -0.86
CA LEU A 303 -49.74 21.56 -1.53
C LEU A 303 -49.48 20.95 -2.92
N GLY A 304 -49.98 19.73 -3.15
CA GLY A 304 -49.78 18.97 -4.40
C GLY A 304 -48.49 18.11 -4.47
N GLN A 305 -47.61 18.16 -3.48
CA GLN A 305 -46.42 17.29 -3.45
C GLN A 305 -46.70 15.92 -2.82
N LYS A 306 -46.00 14.89 -3.33
CA LYS A 306 -46.14 13.52 -2.81
C LYS A 306 -45.61 13.45 -1.36
N LYS A 307 -46.32 12.79 -0.46
CA LYS A 307 -45.93 12.52 0.93
C LYS A 307 -44.70 11.64 1.05
N VAL A 308 -44.28 11.04 -0.04
CA VAL A 308 -43.19 10.07 -0.09
C VAL A 308 -42.21 10.46 -1.20
N GLN A 309 -40.94 10.43 -0.87
CA GLN A 309 -39.84 10.66 -1.81
C GLN A 309 -39.17 9.32 -2.16
N ILE A 310 -38.94 9.09 -3.44
CA ILE A 310 -38.21 7.92 -3.93
C ILE A 310 -36.75 8.32 -4.07
N THR A 311 -35.88 7.60 -3.38
CA THR A 311 -34.42 7.66 -3.53
C THR A 311 -33.92 6.39 -4.23
N GLY A 312 -32.69 6.40 -4.69
CA GLY A 312 -32.13 5.21 -5.34
C GLY A 312 -30.61 5.32 -5.54
N ASP A 313 -30.00 4.17 -5.62
CA ASP A 313 -28.59 4.01 -6.00
C ASP A 313 -28.53 2.89 -7.04
N VAL A 314 -27.97 3.18 -8.21
CA VAL A 314 -27.70 2.18 -9.25
C VAL A 314 -26.22 2.24 -9.56
N THR A 315 -25.54 1.12 -9.37
CA THR A 315 -24.12 0.97 -9.65
C THR A 315 -23.90 -0.15 -10.66
N LEU A 316 -23.22 0.14 -11.76
CA LEU A 316 -22.74 -0.81 -12.74
C LEU A 316 -21.22 -0.66 -12.88
N ASN A 317 -20.47 -1.71 -12.62
CA ASN A 317 -19.03 -1.76 -12.89
C ASN A 317 -18.71 -2.99 -13.72
N LEU A 318 -18.30 -2.80 -14.95
CA LEU A 318 -17.82 -3.84 -15.84
C LEU A 318 -16.29 -3.81 -15.89
N ARG A 319 -15.68 -4.97 -15.73
CA ARG A 319 -14.24 -5.14 -15.69
C ARG A 319 -13.79 -6.13 -16.76
N ASN A 320 -12.58 -5.92 -17.29
CA ASN A 320 -12.00 -6.81 -18.31
C ASN A 320 -12.88 -7.02 -19.54
N ILE A 321 -13.54 -5.98 -20.02
CA ILE A 321 -14.45 -6.04 -21.18
C ILE A 321 -13.69 -6.60 -22.39
N GLY A 322 -14.23 -7.70 -22.94
CA GLY A 322 -13.64 -8.40 -24.07
C GLY A 322 -12.26 -9.02 -23.82
N GLY A 323 -11.86 -9.24 -22.55
CA GLY A 323 -10.57 -9.81 -22.19
C GLY A 323 -9.37 -8.86 -22.38
N GLY A 324 -9.62 -7.59 -22.63
CA GLY A 324 -8.61 -6.57 -22.91
C GLY A 324 -8.32 -5.63 -21.74
N GLY A 325 -8.75 -5.96 -20.53
CA GLY A 325 -8.55 -5.15 -19.32
C GLY A 325 -9.38 -3.87 -19.27
N LYS A 326 -10.22 -3.59 -20.28
CA LYS A 326 -11.06 -2.38 -20.33
C LYS A 326 -12.08 -2.37 -19.21
N GLY A 327 -12.41 -1.19 -18.69
CA GLY A 327 -13.39 -1.01 -17.63
C GLY A 327 -14.42 0.05 -17.97
N LEU A 328 -15.65 -0.15 -17.51
CA LEU A 328 -16.73 0.83 -17.53
C LEU A 328 -17.38 0.84 -16.15
N GLY A 329 -17.43 2.00 -15.53
CA GLY A 329 -18.16 2.22 -14.28
C GLY A 329 -19.22 3.29 -14.45
N VAL A 330 -20.42 3.06 -13.95
CA VAL A 330 -21.50 4.04 -13.87
C VAL A 330 -22.15 3.91 -12.51
N GLN A 331 -22.23 4.99 -11.77
CA GLN A 331 -23.00 5.07 -10.54
C GLN A 331 -23.93 6.26 -10.60
N TRP A 332 -25.21 6.01 -10.43
CA TRP A 332 -26.23 7.04 -10.32
C TRP A 332 -26.89 6.93 -8.95
N ARG A 333 -26.92 8.05 -8.22
CA ARG A 333 -27.59 8.14 -6.92
C ARG A 333 -28.58 9.28 -6.92
N LYS A 334 -29.81 8.98 -6.53
CA LYS A 334 -30.85 9.94 -6.21
C LYS A 334 -30.90 10.10 -4.70
N LEU A 335 -30.34 11.21 -4.21
CA LEU A 335 -30.16 11.46 -2.77
C LEU A 335 -31.48 11.88 -2.10
N ASP A 336 -32.28 12.69 -2.81
CA ASP A 336 -33.62 13.16 -2.42
C ASP A 336 -34.48 13.42 -3.66
N ALA A 337 -35.61 14.09 -3.53
CA ALA A 337 -36.52 14.38 -4.64
C ALA A 337 -35.84 15.13 -5.81
N THR A 338 -34.91 16.03 -5.50
CA THR A 338 -34.35 17.00 -6.44
C THR A 338 -32.84 16.90 -6.61
N SER A 339 -32.15 16.21 -5.69
CA SER A 339 -30.67 16.06 -5.70
C SER A 339 -30.24 14.73 -6.29
N GLN A 340 -29.31 14.78 -7.23
CA GLN A 340 -28.79 13.61 -7.95
C GLN A 340 -27.28 13.70 -8.11
N LEU A 341 -26.64 12.53 -8.11
CA LEU A 341 -25.22 12.38 -8.39
C LEU A 341 -25.05 11.30 -9.46
N LEU A 342 -24.28 11.59 -10.50
CA LEU A 342 -23.88 10.63 -11.54
C LEU A 342 -22.37 10.63 -11.64
N ASP A 343 -21.78 9.46 -11.52
CA ASP A 343 -20.37 9.20 -11.79
C ASP A 343 -20.26 8.17 -12.91
N ALA A 344 -19.63 8.53 -14.02
CA ALA A 344 -19.35 7.63 -15.12
C ALA A 344 -17.85 7.63 -15.40
N GLN A 345 -17.27 6.47 -15.60
CA GLN A 345 -15.85 6.33 -15.91
C GLN A 345 -15.60 5.21 -16.91
N TYR A 346 -14.66 5.45 -17.82
CA TYR A 346 -14.17 4.48 -18.78
C TYR A 346 -12.66 4.37 -18.66
N LEU A 347 -12.15 3.14 -18.69
CA LEU A 347 -10.74 2.82 -18.61
C LEU A 347 -10.32 2.00 -19.82
N HIS A 348 -9.27 2.44 -20.51
CA HIS A 348 -8.62 1.71 -21.59
C HIS A 348 -7.14 1.52 -21.27
N PRO A 349 -6.76 0.39 -20.67
CA PRO A 349 -5.36 0.06 -20.49
C PRO A 349 -4.72 -0.29 -21.83
N THR A 350 -3.43 -0.13 -21.98
CA THR A 350 -2.67 -0.46 -23.19
C THR A 350 -3.24 0.19 -24.47
N PHE A 351 -3.49 1.51 -24.40
CA PHE A 351 -4.06 2.28 -25.49
C PHE A 351 -3.14 2.25 -26.73
N PHE A 352 -3.72 1.98 -27.90
CA PHE A 352 -2.99 1.73 -29.16
C PHE A 352 -1.86 0.68 -29.05
N GLY A 353 -1.96 -0.23 -28.09
CA GLY A 353 -0.93 -1.26 -27.89
C GLY A 353 0.31 -0.81 -27.15
N THR A 354 0.35 0.42 -26.69
CA THR A 354 1.40 0.96 -25.82
C THR A 354 1.10 0.61 -24.36
N PRO A 355 2.04 0.75 -23.42
CA PRO A 355 1.75 0.62 -21.99
C PRO A 355 0.97 1.80 -21.39
N LEU A 356 0.53 2.75 -22.23
CA LEU A 356 -0.28 3.89 -21.80
C LEU A 356 -1.71 3.46 -21.45
N GLU A 357 -2.20 3.94 -20.33
CA GLU A 357 -3.58 3.83 -19.91
C GLU A 357 -4.31 5.15 -20.16
N VAL A 358 -5.44 5.11 -20.84
CA VAL A 358 -6.30 6.27 -21.03
C VAL A 358 -7.58 6.06 -20.24
N SER A 359 -7.98 7.06 -19.47
CA SER A 359 -9.26 7.05 -18.76
C SER A 359 -10.00 8.35 -18.98
N ALA A 360 -11.33 8.22 -19.13
CA ALA A 360 -12.25 9.33 -19.18
C ALA A 360 -13.24 9.19 -18.03
N SER A 361 -13.53 10.27 -17.34
CA SER A 361 -14.57 10.29 -16.31
C SER A 361 -15.47 11.52 -16.44
N PHE A 362 -16.70 11.36 -16.03
CA PHE A 362 -17.71 12.39 -16.00
C PHE A 362 -18.45 12.31 -14.68
N ASN A 363 -18.38 13.38 -13.88
CA ASN A 363 -19.12 13.52 -12.65
C ASN A 363 -20.18 14.62 -12.81
N LEU A 364 -21.40 14.37 -12.36
CA LEU A 364 -22.49 15.34 -12.32
C LEU A 364 -23.08 15.35 -10.92
N LEU A 365 -23.18 16.52 -10.33
CA LEU A 365 -23.90 16.77 -9.07
C LEU A 365 -24.97 17.81 -9.30
N LYS A 366 -26.24 17.42 -9.21
CA LYS A 366 -27.37 18.32 -9.05
C LYS A 366 -27.73 18.42 -7.58
N GLN A 367 -27.68 19.62 -7.01
CA GLN A 367 -28.01 19.86 -5.62
C GLN A 367 -29.32 20.61 -5.53
N ALA A 368 -30.38 19.87 -5.24
CA ALA A 368 -31.72 20.42 -5.19
C ALA A 368 -32.02 21.28 -6.45
N GLU A 369 -32.65 22.41 -6.25
CA GLU A 369 -32.85 23.44 -7.28
C GLU A 369 -31.81 24.57 -7.22
N LEU A 370 -30.71 24.35 -6.42
CA LEU A 370 -29.73 25.38 -6.19
C LEU A 370 -28.70 25.48 -7.32
N PHE A 371 -28.07 24.36 -7.67
CA PHE A 371 -27.04 24.35 -8.72
C PHE A 371 -26.79 22.95 -9.30
N LEU A 372 -26.20 22.96 -10.50
CA LEU A 372 -25.67 21.80 -11.20
C LEU A 372 -24.18 21.97 -11.42
N THR A 373 -23.39 20.99 -11.00
CA THR A 373 -21.95 20.94 -11.29
C THR A 373 -21.62 19.73 -12.15
N THR A 374 -20.90 19.92 -13.25
CA THR A 374 -20.35 18.85 -14.10
C THR A 374 -18.84 18.90 -14.11
N ARG A 375 -18.19 17.73 -14.14
CA ARG A 375 -16.73 17.57 -14.15
C ARG A 375 -16.30 16.47 -15.13
N PRO A 376 -16.18 16.77 -16.43
CA PRO A 376 -15.46 15.89 -17.34
C PRO A 376 -13.95 15.93 -17.05
N ARG A 377 -13.31 14.76 -17.03
CA ARG A 377 -11.87 14.59 -16.87
C ARG A 377 -11.34 13.56 -17.87
N LEU A 378 -10.24 13.89 -18.52
CA LEU A 378 -9.49 12.99 -19.37
C LEU A 378 -8.09 12.82 -18.75
N GLN A 379 -7.61 11.59 -18.68
CA GLN A 379 -6.35 11.26 -18.04
C GLN A 379 -5.59 10.25 -18.88
N VAL A 380 -4.28 10.45 -19.00
CA VAL A 380 -3.32 9.53 -19.60
C VAL A 380 -2.31 9.14 -18.54
N ALA A 381 -2.13 7.85 -18.32
CA ALA A 381 -1.24 7.33 -17.31
C ALA A 381 -0.21 6.37 -17.87
N TYR A 382 0.95 6.33 -17.24
CA TYR A 382 2.04 5.41 -17.53
C TYR A 382 2.43 4.65 -16.27
N PRO A 383 2.52 3.31 -16.32
CA PRO A 383 2.99 2.50 -15.21
C PRO A 383 4.49 2.70 -15.04
N THR A 384 4.91 3.22 -13.89
CA THR A 384 6.31 3.36 -13.52
C THR A 384 6.83 2.08 -12.85
N ALA A 385 8.15 1.96 -12.66
CA ALA A 385 8.74 0.87 -11.92
C ALA A 385 8.24 0.82 -10.46
N ARG A 386 8.31 -0.36 -9.84
CA ARG A 386 7.99 -0.60 -8.42
C ARG A 386 6.53 -0.30 -8.04
N ALA A 387 5.58 -0.73 -8.90
CA ALA A 387 4.14 -0.58 -8.66
C ALA A 387 3.63 0.87 -8.59
N GLY A 388 4.35 1.81 -9.22
CA GLY A 388 3.94 3.20 -9.39
C GLY A 388 3.13 3.41 -10.67
N ARG A 389 2.33 4.48 -10.71
CA ARG A 389 1.56 4.94 -11.86
C ARG A 389 1.59 6.46 -11.85
N LEU A 390 2.17 7.05 -12.89
CA LEU A 390 2.18 8.50 -13.12
C LEU A 390 1.14 8.84 -14.16
N ALA A 391 0.32 9.84 -13.91
CA ALA A 391 -0.68 10.30 -14.85
C ALA A 391 -0.67 11.81 -15.03
N VAL A 392 -1.02 12.24 -16.23
CA VAL A 392 -1.34 13.62 -16.58
C VAL A 392 -2.83 13.70 -16.85
N PHE A 393 -3.49 14.73 -16.39
CA PHE A 393 -4.92 14.90 -16.63
C PHE A 393 -5.30 16.33 -17.00
N PHE A 394 -6.40 16.42 -17.71
CA PHE A 394 -7.17 17.65 -17.92
C PHE A 394 -8.55 17.45 -17.29
N GLU A 395 -9.01 18.43 -16.50
CA GLU A 395 -10.33 18.47 -15.88
C GLU A 395 -10.97 19.82 -16.12
N GLN A 396 -12.25 19.80 -16.50
CA GLN A 396 -13.07 20.99 -16.58
C GLN A 396 -14.24 20.84 -15.60
N ARG A 397 -14.40 21.82 -14.72
CA ARG A 397 -15.53 21.91 -13.80
C ARG A 397 -16.41 23.05 -14.23
N ASN A 398 -17.68 22.77 -14.49
CA ASN A 398 -18.68 23.78 -14.79
C ASN A 398 -19.74 23.72 -13.70
N SER A 399 -20.03 24.85 -13.09
CA SER A 399 -21.07 24.99 -12.07
C SER A 399 -22.07 26.05 -12.53
N ARG A 400 -23.35 25.70 -12.50
CA ARG A 400 -24.44 26.58 -12.95
C ARG A 400 -25.54 26.62 -11.90
N LEU A 401 -26.03 27.80 -11.59
CA LEU A 401 -27.22 28.00 -10.78
C LEU A 401 -28.46 27.48 -11.52
N LEU A 402 -29.37 26.89 -10.80
CA LEU A 402 -30.64 26.35 -11.34
C LEU A 402 -31.83 27.22 -10.90
N ASN A 403 -31.69 27.88 -9.76
CA ASN A 403 -32.76 28.71 -9.22
C ASN A 403 -32.85 30.04 -10.02
N GLN A 404 -33.98 30.30 -10.62
CA GLN A 404 -34.31 31.49 -11.38
C GLN A 404 -35.31 32.41 -10.60
N ASP A 405 -35.30 32.31 -9.26
CA ASP A 405 -36.24 33.07 -8.43
C ASP A 405 -35.98 34.58 -8.45
N SER A 406 -37.07 35.33 -8.45
CA SER A 406 -37.07 36.78 -8.23
C SER A 406 -36.32 37.23 -6.96
N THR A 407 -36.08 36.31 -6.01
CA THR A 407 -35.23 36.51 -4.82
C THR A 407 -33.78 36.83 -5.15
N LEU A 408 -33.23 36.28 -6.24
CA LEU A 408 -31.86 36.59 -6.70
C LEU A 408 -31.76 38.01 -7.26
N GLN A 409 -32.80 38.48 -7.94
CA GLN A 409 -32.86 39.87 -8.46
C GLN A 409 -32.99 40.91 -7.35
N GLN A 410 -33.57 40.53 -6.19
CA GLN A 410 -33.70 41.39 -5.03
C GLN A 410 -32.54 41.27 -4.03
N ALA A 411 -31.64 40.32 -4.22
CA ALA A 411 -30.53 40.08 -3.30
C ALA A 411 -29.67 41.35 -3.11
N ALA A 412 -29.36 41.64 -1.85
CA ALA A 412 -28.46 42.74 -1.48
C ALA A 412 -26.97 42.32 -1.51
N ARG A 413 -26.68 41.04 -1.66
CA ARG A 413 -25.34 40.46 -1.71
C ARG A 413 -25.29 39.31 -2.73
N LEU A 414 -24.08 38.98 -3.19
CA LEU A 414 -23.86 37.82 -4.04
C LEU A 414 -24.38 36.55 -3.37
N PRO A 415 -24.99 35.65 -4.14
CA PRO A 415 -25.39 34.34 -3.64
C PRO A 415 -24.15 33.50 -3.22
N ASP A 416 -24.35 32.62 -2.26
CA ASP A 416 -23.28 31.71 -1.78
C ASP A 416 -22.80 30.73 -2.87
N ASN A 417 -23.66 30.42 -3.84
CA ASN A 417 -23.35 29.63 -5.03
C ASN A 417 -23.25 30.58 -6.25
N ILE A 418 -22.37 30.26 -7.21
CA ILE A 418 -22.16 31.11 -8.37
C ILE A 418 -21.93 30.30 -9.64
N ASP A 419 -22.30 30.87 -10.79
CA ASP A 419 -21.97 30.35 -12.09
C ASP A 419 -20.47 30.46 -12.34
N SER A 420 -19.81 29.33 -12.57
CA SER A 420 -18.37 29.32 -12.76
C SER A 420 -17.90 28.19 -13.69
N ARG A 421 -16.78 28.44 -14.35
CA ARG A 421 -16.06 27.46 -15.15
C ARG A 421 -14.60 27.41 -14.69
N PHE A 422 -14.12 26.23 -14.35
CA PHE A 422 -12.74 26.01 -13.94
C PHE A 422 -12.12 24.94 -14.82
N GLY A 423 -11.13 25.33 -15.64
CA GLY A 423 -10.32 24.39 -16.43
C GLY A 423 -8.95 24.24 -15.81
N SER A 424 -8.51 23.02 -15.59
CA SER A 424 -7.24 22.70 -14.92
C SER A 424 -6.49 21.56 -15.59
N TYR A 425 -5.18 21.62 -15.45
CA TYR A 425 -4.24 20.56 -15.82
C TYR A 425 -3.54 20.08 -14.55
N GLY A 426 -3.27 18.80 -14.45
CA GLY A 426 -2.66 18.26 -13.26
C GLY A 426 -1.88 16.99 -13.48
N LEU A 427 -1.14 16.63 -12.44
CA LEU A 427 -0.40 15.38 -12.31
C LEU A 427 -1.03 14.55 -11.20
N ASP A 428 -1.07 13.25 -11.41
CA ASP A 428 -1.46 12.26 -10.41
C ASP A 428 -0.38 11.19 -10.34
N TYR A 429 0.04 10.85 -9.13
CA TYR A 429 0.95 9.75 -8.90
C TYR A 429 0.33 8.79 -7.88
N THR A 430 0.25 7.51 -8.25
CA THR A 430 -0.23 6.45 -7.37
C THR A 430 0.83 5.38 -7.21
N TRP A 431 1.11 5.00 -5.98
CA TRP A 431 1.96 3.87 -5.62
C TRP A 431 1.14 2.87 -4.81
N ASN A 432 0.96 1.67 -5.36
CA ASN A 432 0.09 0.64 -4.79
C ASN A 432 0.86 -0.68 -4.62
N THR A 433 1.02 -1.11 -3.36
CA THR A 433 1.65 -2.37 -2.97
C THR A 433 0.70 -3.27 -2.18
N LEU A 434 -0.61 -3.01 -2.27
CA LEU A 434 -1.62 -3.82 -1.59
C LEU A 434 -1.61 -5.27 -2.11
N ASP A 435 -1.79 -6.21 -1.21
CA ASP A 435 -1.81 -7.65 -1.52
C ASP A 435 -3.12 -8.13 -2.15
N ASP A 436 -4.23 -7.44 -1.90
CA ASP A 436 -5.54 -7.69 -2.53
C ASP A 436 -6.26 -6.38 -2.82
N PRO A 437 -6.92 -6.24 -3.99
CA PRO A 437 -7.62 -5.01 -4.37
C PRO A 437 -8.91 -4.75 -3.58
N TYR A 438 -9.52 -5.79 -2.97
CA TYR A 438 -10.80 -5.68 -2.25
C TYR A 438 -10.65 -5.84 -0.73
N PHE A 439 -9.84 -6.79 -0.30
CA PHE A 439 -9.63 -7.14 1.12
C PHE A 439 -8.16 -7.11 1.50
N PRO A 440 -7.50 -5.95 1.38
CA PRO A 440 -6.07 -5.85 1.67
C PRO A 440 -5.81 -6.15 3.14
N LYS A 441 -4.79 -6.99 3.37
CA LYS A 441 -4.29 -7.37 4.71
C LYS A 441 -2.88 -6.81 4.96
N ARG A 442 -2.17 -6.45 3.88
CA ARG A 442 -0.83 -5.85 3.91
C ARG A 442 -0.63 -4.88 2.77
N GLY A 443 0.31 -3.98 2.93
CA GLY A 443 0.76 -3.09 1.87
C GLY A 443 0.47 -1.64 2.14
N LEU A 444 0.83 -0.83 1.17
CA LEU A 444 0.70 0.63 1.17
C LEU A 444 0.05 1.07 -0.13
N LEU A 445 -0.92 1.94 -0.02
CA LEU A 445 -1.45 2.76 -1.11
C LEU A 445 -1.11 4.22 -0.80
N LEU A 446 -0.37 4.86 -1.69
CA LEU A 446 -0.09 6.29 -1.66
C LEU A 446 -0.55 6.89 -2.97
N SER A 447 -1.39 7.92 -2.92
CA SER A 447 -1.82 8.66 -4.09
C SER A 447 -1.73 10.16 -3.80
N GLY A 448 -1.12 10.90 -4.72
CA GLY A 448 -1.00 12.34 -4.66
C GLY A 448 -1.41 12.95 -5.99
N GLN A 449 -2.19 14.03 -5.94
CA GLN A 449 -2.54 14.81 -7.13
C GLN A 449 -2.30 16.29 -6.89
N ALA A 450 -1.89 16.98 -7.96
CA ALA A 450 -1.74 18.43 -7.97
C ALA A 450 -2.26 18.96 -9.31
N ALA A 451 -3.08 19.99 -9.28
CA ALA A 451 -3.58 20.64 -10.48
C ALA A 451 -3.59 22.16 -10.32
N ILE A 452 -3.41 22.83 -11.43
CA ILE A 452 -3.51 24.28 -11.53
C ILE A 452 -4.35 24.65 -12.75
N GLY A 453 -5.08 25.75 -12.64
CA GLY A 453 -5.91 26.18 -13.74
C GLY A 453 -6.49 27.58 -13.53
N THR A 454 -7.40 27.94 -14.44
CA THR A 454 -8.09 29.23 -14.45
C THR A 454 -9.56 29.03 -14.12
N LYS A 455 -10.04 29.69 -13.08
CA LYS A 455 -11.45 29.83 -12.75
C LYS A 455 -11.98 31.10 -13.36
N ARG A 456 -13.13 31.01 -14.04
CA ARG A 456 -13.88 32.14 -14.59
C ARG A 456 -15.26 32.14 -13.98
N LEU A 457 -15.68 33.27 -13.44
CA LEU A 457 -17.04 33.51 -13.01
C LEU A 457 -17.86 33.93 -14.23
N SER A 458 -19.05 33.40 -14.38
CA SER A 458 -19.99 33.78 -15.43
C SER A 458 -21.04 34.70 -14.84
N LEU A 459 -21.33 35.79 -15.49
CA LEU A 459 -22.41 36.68 -15.11
C LEU A 459 -23.73 35.93 -15.30
N ASN A 460 -24.58 35.98 -14.29
CA ASN A 460 -25.93 35.43 -14.34
C ASN A 460 -26.92 36.58 -14.50
N SER A 461 -27.84 36.47 -15.45
CA SER A 461 -28.86 37.50 -15.74
C SER A 461 -29.81 37.73 -14.56
N ASP A 462 -29.97 36.74 -13.71
CA ASP A 462 -30.88 36.82 -12.54
C ASP A 462 -30.21 37.46 -11.30
N VAL A 463 -28.92 37.80 -11.40
CA VAL A 463 -28.15 38.47 -10.33
C VAL A 463 -27.80 39.89 -10.77
N LYS A 464 -28.06 40.90 -9.92
CA LYS A 464 -27.75 42.27 -10.23
C LYS A 464 -26.29 42.48 -10.66
N PRO A 465 -26.02 43.08 -11.83
CA PRO A 465 -24.66 43.32 -12.32
C PRO A 465 -23.77 44.05 -11.31
N ALA A 466 -24.31 45.00 -10.56
CA ALA A 466 -23.61 45.78 -9.53
C ALA A 466 -22.97 44.87 -8.43
N LEU A 467 -23.52 43.69 -8.16
CA LEU A 467 -22.95 42.75 -7.19
C LEU A 467 -21.67 42.09 -7.67
N TYR A 468 -21.38 42.15 -8.96
CA TYR A 468 -20.12 41.63 -9.56
C TYR A 468 -19.04 42.71 -9.65
N GLU A 469 -19.38 44.00 -9.38
CA GLU A 469 -18.41 45.09 -9.40
C GLU A 469 -17.32 44.87 -8.33
N GLY A 470 -16.08 45.12 -8.71
CA GLY A 470 -14.91 44.88 -7.85
C GLY A 470 -14.50 43.39 -7.72
N LEU A 471 -15.21 42.48 -8.38
CA LEU A 471 -14.82 41.07 -8.41
C LEU A 471 -13.86 40.74 -9.54
N ALA A 472 -12.80 40.03 -9.24
CA ALA A 472 -11.96 39.40 -10.25
C ALA A 472 -12.71 38.23 -10.91
N LEU A 473 -13.31 38.48 -12.08
CA LEU A 473 -14.06 37.46 -12.82
C LEU A 473 -13.17 36.29 -13.33
N ARG A 474 -11.86 36.47 -13.33
CA ARG A 474 -10.89 35.47 -13.69
C ARG A 474 -9.81 35.38 -12.63
N THR A 475 -9.70 34.20 -12.01
CA THR A 475 -8.72 33.93 -10.95
C THR A 475 -7.92 32.66 -11.25
N ARG A 476 -6.72 32.54 -10.68
CA ARG A 476 -5.97 31.28 -10.68
C ARG A 476 -6.46 30.43 -9.53
N GLN A 477 -6.58 29.13 -9.76
CA GLN A 477 -6.94 28.16 -8.74
C GLN A 477 -6.00 26.97 -8.82
N ALA A 478 -5.50 26.54 -7.68
CA ALA A 478 -4.77 25.29 -7.55
C ALA A 478 -5.56 24.32 -6.66
N SER A 479 -5.41 23.03 -6.94
CA SER A 479 -5.93 21.97 -6.10
C SER A 479 -4.85 20.94 -5.79
N LEU A 480 -4.82 20.50 -4.53
CA LEU A 480 -3.91 19.47 -4.05
C LEU A 480 -4.74 18.36 -3.42
N GLY A 481 -4.34 17.11 -3.62
CA GLY A 481 -4.97 15.95 -3.00
C GLY A 481 -3.92 14.94 -2.56
N LEU A 482 -4.15 14.30 -1.41
CA LEU A 482 -3.32 13.25 -0.86
C LEU A 482 -4.21 12.14 -0.29
N ARG A 483 -3.85 10.90 -0.56
CA ARG A 483 -4.41 9.71 0.08
C ARG A 483 -3.29 8.74 0.41
N ALA A 484 -3.19 8.35 1.65
CA ALA A 484 -2.26 7.33 2.12
C ALA A 484 -3.02 6.30 2.94
N GLU A 485 -2.84 5.01 2.62
CA GLU A 485 -3.42 3.89 3.36
C GLU A 485 -2.34 2.86 3.65
N ARG A 486 -2.25 2.42 4.87
CA ARG A 486 -1.33 1.38 5.28
C ARG A 486 -2.09 0.27 6.00
N TYR A 487 -1.84 -0.97 5.60
CA TYR A 487 -2.42 -2.17 6.19
C TYR A 487 -1.33 -2.96 6.90
N PHE A 488 -1.53 -3.20 8.19
CA PHE A 488 -0.62 -3.96 9.05
C PHE A 488 -1.32 -5.25 9.47
N ARG A 489 -0.75 -6.39 9.11
CA ARG A 489 -1.27 -7.68 9.57
C ARG A 489 -0.85 -7.90 11.01
N LEU A 490 -1.81 -8.11 11.90
CA LEU A 490 -1.63 -8.37 13.31
C LEU A 490 -2.03 -9.83 13.61
N GLY A 491 -1.04 -10.69 13.83
CA GLY A 491 -1.26 -12.10 14.01
C GLY A 491 -1.85 -12.81 12.77
N ARG A 492 -2.72 -13.80 13.00
CA ARG A 492 -3.29 -14.64 11.94
C ARG A 492 -4.50 -14.01 11.25
N ALA A 493 -5.35 -13.31 11.98
CA ALA A 493 -6.66 -12.84 11.51
C ALA A 493 -6.88 -11.32 11.71
N GLY A 494 -6.04 -10.65 12.49
CA GLY A 494 -6.14 -9.20 12.74
C GLY A 494 -5.48 -8.37 11.64
N VAL A 495 -6.07 -7.23 11.30
CA VAL A 495 -5.50 -6.22 10.41
C VAL A 495 -5.79 -4.83 10.96
N LEU A 496 -4.76 -4.00 11.09
CA LEU A 496 -4.90 -2.58 11.37
C LEU A 496 -4.77 -1.79 10.08
N LEU A 497 -5.78 -1.03 9.74
CA LEU A 497 -5.76 -0.02 8.68
C LEU A 497 -5.53 1.34 9.31
N THR A 498 -4.54 2.05 8.81
CA THR A 498 -4.39 3.49 9.02
C THR A 498 -4.55 4.20 7.67
N ARG A 499 -5.40 5.23 7.62
CA ARG A 499 -5.66 6.01 6.41
C ARG A 499 -5.58 7.49 6.72
N VAL A 500 -4.99 8.24 5.79
CA VAL A 500 -5.05 9.70 5.75
C VAL A 500 -5.54 10.10 4.38
N ARG A 501 -6.52 10.99 4.35
CA ARG A 501 -7.01 11.61 3.12
C ARG A 501 -7.13 13.11 3.35
N GLY A 502 -6.65 13.91 2.42
CA GLY A 502 -6.78 15.36 2.48
C GLY A 502 -6.82 15.96 1.09
N GLU A 503 -7.57 17.03 0.96
CA GLU A 503 -7.61 17.84 -0.25
C GLU A 503 -7.64 19.33 0.12
N ALA A 504 -7.09 20.17 -0.76
CA ALA A 504 -7.04 21.62 -0.60
C ALA A 504 -7.34 22.31 -1.93
N LEU A 505 -8.21 23.31 -1.87
CA LEU A 505 -8.44 24.30 -2.92
C LEU A 505 -7.77 25.61 -2.51
N LEU A 506 -6.93 26.13 -3.37
CA LEU A 506 -6.20 27.38 -3.19
C LEU A 506 -6.69 28.38 -4.24
N ASN A 507 -7.45 29.37 -3.80
CA ASN A 507 -7.99 30.46 -4.61
C ASN A 507 -8.32 31.63 -3.68
N ASP A 508 -8.17 32.85 -4.15
CA ASP A 508 -8.43 34.06 -3.38
C ASP A 508 -9.91 34.20 -3.00
N ARG A 509 -10.81 33.69 -3.86
CA ARG A 509 -12.26 33.72 -3.60
C ARG A 509 -12.93 32.44 -4.01
N LEU A 510 -13.47 31.72 -3.01
CA LEU A 510 -14.25 30.52 -3.15
C LEU A 510 -15.73 30.78 -2.87
N PHE A 511 -16.59 29.97 -3.47
CA PHE A 511 -18.03 29.94 -3.27
C PHE A 511 -18.44 28.56 -2.75
N LEU A 512 -19.64 28.46 -2.19
CA LEU A 512 -20.09 27.22 -1.55
C LEU A 512 -20.10 26.01 -2.51
N ASN A 513 -20.47 26.24 -3.78
CA ASN A 513 -20.45 25.21 -4.83
C ASN A 513 -19.05 24.86 -5.37
N ASP A 514 -17.99 25.55 -4.92
CA ASP A 514 -16.60 25.17 -5.17
C ASP A 514 -16.10 24.11 -4.19
N LEU A 515 -16.65 24.11 -2.97
CA LEU A 515 -16.10 23.39 -1.83
C LEU A 515 -16.23 21.87 -1.98
N PHE A 516 -15.31 21.15 -1.37
CA PHE A 516 -15.42 19.71 -1.15
C PHE A 516 -16.56 19.41 -0.20
N ARG A 517 -17.16 18.25 -0.36
CA ARG A 517 -18.22 17.75 0.51
C ARG A 517 -17.80 16.46 1.17
N LEU A 518 -18.02 16.37 2.48
CA LEU A 518 -17.67 15.24 3.31
C LEU A 518 -18.87 14.83 4.18
N GLY A 519 -18.83 13.61 4.63
CA GLY A 519 -19.87 12.94 5.42
C GLY A 519 -20.26 11.62 4.79
N GLY A 520 -20.85 10.74 5.59
CA GLY A 520 -21.29 9.43 5.16
C GLY A 520 -20.21 8.34 5.18
N LEU A 521 -20.58 7.15 4.72
CA LEU A 521 -19.79 5.94 4.81
C LEU A 521 -18.42 6.05 4.11
N ALA A 522 -18.35 6.76 3.01
CA ALA A 522 -17.16 6.84 2.17
C ALA A 522 -16.09 7.83 2.66
N THR A 523 -16.49 8.85 3.44
CA THR A 523 -15.58 9.96 3.78
C THR A 523 -15.40 10.20 5.26
N LEU A 524 -16.49 10.38 6.01
CA LEU A 524 -16.49 10.66 7.45
C LEU A 524 -17.73 10.02 8.07
N ARG A 525 -17.55 8.89 8.75
CA ARG A 525 -18.63 8.09 9.31
C ARG A 525 -19.22 8.77 10.57
N GLY A 526 -20.49 8.50 10.87
CA GLY A 526 -21.23 9.13 11.98
C GLY A 526 -21.96 10.43 11.61
N PHE A 527 -21.92 10.80 10.33
CA PHE A 527 -22.61 11.98 9.79
C PHE A 527 -23.40 11.61 8.52
N ASN A 528 -24.34 12.45 8.15
CA ASN A 528 -25.08 12.31 6.89
C ASN A 528 -24.14 12.42 5.68
N GLU A 529 -24.58 11.85 4.55
CA GLU A 529 -23.85 12.01 3.29
C GLU A 529 -23.75 13.50 2.91
N LEU A 530 -22.54 13.92 2.46
CA LEU A 530 -22.26 15.28 1.98
C LEU A 530 -22.59 16.41 2.97
N ASN A 531 -22.54 16.14 4.27
CA ASN A 531 -22.97 17.03 5.34
C ASN A 531 -22.06 18.26 5.53
N PHE A 532 -20.75 18.10 5.33
CA PHE A 532 -19.76 19.15 5.55
C PHE A 532 -19.26 19.74 4.25
N TYR A 533 -19.01 21.04 4.26
CA TYR A 533 -18.33 21.78 3.21
C TYR A 533 -16.94 22.17 3.67
N ALA A 534 -15.92 21.99 2.84
CA ALA A 534 -14.55 22.37 3.16
C ALA A 534 -13.80 22.85 1.91
N SER A 535 -13.04 23.92 2.02
CA SER A 535 -12.04 24.31 1.02
C SER A 535 -10.73 23.55 1.20
N GLN A 536 -10.45 23.15 2.44
CA GLN A 536 -9.32 22.33 2.82
C GLN A 536 -9.77 21.34 3.89
N TYR A 537 -9.34 20.10 3.77
CA TYR A 537 -9.63 19.09 4.77
C TYR A 537 -8.53 18.06 4.90
N ALA A 538 -8.45 17.44 6.07
CA ALA A 538 -7.70 16.25 6.32
C ALA A 538 -8.54 15.29 7.18
N VAL A 539 -8.64 14.03 6.79
CA VAL A 539 -9.33 12.98 7.56
C VAL A 539 -8.33 11.87 7.83
N GLY A 540 -8.12 11.57 9.11
CA GLY A 540 -7.38 10.42 9.59
C GLY A 540 -8.34 9.33 10.03
N THR A 541 -8.09 8.10 9.64
CA THR A 541 -8.83 6.90 10.02
C THR A 541 -7.89 5.88 10.65
N ALA A 542 -8.28 5.33 11.79
CA ALA A 542 -7.71 4.10 12.35
C ALA A 542 -8.84 3.07 12.42
N GLU A 543 -8.62 1.88 11.84
CA GLU A 543 -9.63 0.83 11.78
C GLU A 543 -8.99 -0.52 12.05
N PHE A 544 -9.44 -1.21 13.09
CA PHE A 544 -9.04 -2.58 13.36
C PHE A 544 -10.07 -3.55 12.80
N ARG A 545 -9.62 -4.50 11.98
CA ARG A 545 -10.42 -5.54 11.35
C ARG A 545 -10.04 -6.90 11.92
N GLN A 546 -11.01 -7.66 12.38
CA GLN A 546 -10.86 -9.05 12.76
C GLN A 546 -11.51 -9.93 11.68
N PHE A 547 -10.70 -10.60 10.88
CA PHE A 547 -11.17 -11.49 9.84
C PHE A 547 -11.64 -12.83 10.45
N THR A 548 -12.84 -13.26 10.07
CA THR A 548 -13.41 -14.58 10.37
C THR A 548 -13.44 -15.49 9.14
N GLY A 549 -13.19 -14.91 7.95
CA GLY A 549 -13.11 -15.59 6.68
C GLY A 549 -12.21 -14.83 5.69
N PRO A 550 -12.10 -15.26 4.44
CA PRO A 550 -11.28 -14.58 3.43
C PRO A 550 -11.75 -13.14 3.17
N ASP A 551 -13.06 -12.91 3.18
CA ASP A 551 -13.77 -11.68 2.81
C ASP A 551 -14.81 -11.25 3.87
N THR A 552 -14.80 -11.88 5.05
CA THR A 552 -15.71 -11.60 6.18
C THR A 552 -14.92 -11.11 7.38
N TYR A 553 -15.30 -9.97 7.95
CA TYR A 553 -14.62 -9.39 9.11
C TYR A 553 -15.55 -8.49 9.94
N LEU A 554 -15.26 -8.42 11.22
CA LEU A 554 -15.76 -7.42 12.15
C LEU A 554 -14.74 -6.29 12.24
N PHE A 555 -15.18 -5.07 12.49
CA PHE A 555 -14.25 -3.95 12.64
C PHE A 555 -14.75 -2.90 13.61
N VAL A 556 -13.81 -2.19 14.22
CA VAL A 556 -14.02 -0.97 14.97
C VAL A 556 -13.15 0.13 14.37
N PHE A 557 -13.61 1.37 14.45
CA PHE A 557 -12.90 2.46 13.83
C PHE A 557 -13.02 3.79 14.58
N ALA A 558 -12.07 4.66 14.31
CA ALA A 558 -12.08 6.06 14.67
C ALA A 558 -11.69 6.90 13.44
N ASP A 559 -12.54 7.86 13.09
CA ASP A 559 -12.30 8.88 12.08
C ASP A 559 -12.12 10.24 12.76
N GLN A 560 -11.05 10.96 12.47
CA GLN A 560 -10.81 12.31 12.95
C GLN A 560 -10.59 13.21 11.75
N ALA A 561 -11.41 14.24 11.61
CA ALA A 561 -11.25 15.22 10.54
C ALA A 561 -10.79 16.58 11.07
N TYR A 562 -10.15 17.32 10.20
CA TYR A 562 -9.93 18.76 10.29
C TYR A 562 -10.50 19.38 9.02
N LEU A 563 -11.45 20.31 9.19
CA LEU A 563 -12.14 21.01 8.09
C LEU A 563 -11.87 22.50 8.18
N ARG A 564 -11.59 23.14 7.05
CA ARG A 564 -11.52 24.59 6.91
C ARG A 564 -12.40 25.04 5.74
N ARG A 565 -13.27 26.02 5.98
CA ARG A 565 -14.05 26.72 4.96
C ARG A 565 -13.48 28.13 4.79
N ALA A 566 -12.94 28.42 3.62
CA ALA A 566 -12.43 29.76 3.29
C ALA A 566 -13.50 30.53 2.48
N LEU A 567 -14.63 30.77 3.10
CA LEU A 567 -15.69 31.60 2.53
C LEU A 567 -15.70 33.00 3.20
N PRO A 568 -16.06 34.07 2.48
CA PRO A 568 -16.26 35.38 3.09
C PRO A 568 -17.34 35.30 4.17
N ASN A 569 -17.08 35.93 5.32
CA ASN A 569 -18.02 36.04 6.44
C ASN A 569 -18.58 34.70 6.97
N ASP A 570 -17.80 33.62 6.88
CA ASP A 570 -18.20 32.33 7.44
C ASP A 570 -18.15 32.35 8.98
N PRO A 571 -19.29 32.15 9.69
CA PRO A 571 -19.31 32.12 11.15
C PRO A 571 -18.56 30.91 11.75
N TYR A 572 -18.40 29.85 10.98
CA TYR A 572 -17.74 28.60 11.41
C TYR A 572 -16.63 28.16 10.42
N PRO A 573 -15.54 28.95 10.34
CA PRO A 573 -14.52 28.73 9.32
C PRO A 573 -13.70 27.43 9.54
N ARG A 574 -13.81 26.78 10.70
CA ARG A 574 -13.07 25.57 11.05
C ARG A 574 -13.95 24.63 11.87
N ASP A 575 -13.80 23.32 11.65
CA ASP A 575 -14.41 22.27 12.47
C ASP A 575 -13.46 21.06 12.57
N THR A 576 -13.63 20.27 13.64
CA THR A 576 -12.82 19.06 13.88
C THR A 576 -13.74 17.87 14.20
N PRO A 577 -14.57 17.46 13.23
CA PRO A 577 -15.51 16.38 13.48
C PRO A 577 -14.79 15.05 13.72
N THR A 578 -15.35 14.28 14.65
CA THR A 578 -14.87 12.95 15.06
C THR A 578 -15.98 11.94 14.86
N GLY A 579 -15.66 10.80 14.25
CA GLY A 579 -16.55 9.66 14.09
C GLY A 579 -15.98 8.42 14.76
N LEU A 580 -16.77 7.73 15.56
CA LEU A 580 -16.41 6.46 16.22
C LEU A 580 -17.48 5.43 15.90
N GLY A 581 -17.10 4.17 15.74
CA GLY A 581 -18.09 3.15 15.49
C GLY A 581 -17.54 1.75 15.33
N ALA A 582 -18.47 0.86 15.05
CA ALA A 582 -18.20 -0.55 14.77
C ALA A 582 -19.04 -1.01 13.57
N GLY A 583 -18.61 -2.10 12.96
CA GLY A 583 -19.35 -2.67 11.87
C GLY A 583 -18.93 -4.08 11.56
N LEU A 584 -19.66 -4.67 10.66
CA LEU A 584 -19.38 -5.99 10.13
C LEU A 584 -19.46 -5.95 8.60
N SER A 585 -18.62 -6.75 7.97
CA SER A 585 -18.62 -6.96 6.53
C SER A 585 -18.61 -8.46 6.28
N PHE A 586 -19.60 -8.98 5.56
CA PHE A 586 -19.75 -10.41 5.32
C PHE A 586 -20.26 -10.70 3.92
N ARG A 587 -19.87 -11.83 3.38
CA ARG A 587 -20.27 -12.28 2.06
C ARG A 587 -21.39 -13.31 2.14
N THR A 588 -22.36 -13.17 1.25
CA THR A 588 -23.42 -14.15 0.98
C THR A 588 -23.43 -14.49 -0.52
N GLY A 589 -24.30 -15.40 -0.92
CA GLY A 589 -24.56 -15.67 -2.33
C GLY A 589 -25.05 -14.46 -3.13
N ALA A 590 -25.75 -13.52 -2.48
CA ALA A 590 -26.26 -12.29 -3.10
C ALA A 590 -25.21 -11.16 -3.21
N GLY A 591 -24.11 -11.22 -2.46
CA GLY A 591 -23.07 -10.18 -2.50
C GLY A 591 -22.34 -9.97 -1.18
N GLN A 592 -21.54 -8.91 -1.14
CA GLN A 592 -20.86 -8.42 0.04
C GLN A 592 -21.75 -7.40 0.74
N PHE A 593 -22.07 -7.67 2.00
CA PHE A 593 -22.84 -6.78 2.87
C PHE A 593 -21.91 -6.07 3.83
N GLN A 594 -22.18 -4.80 4.07
CA GLN A 594 -21.51 -4.02 5.09
C GLN A 594 -22.53 -3.28 5.94
N PHE A 595 -22.47 -3.47 7.24
CA PHE A 595 -23.30 -2.78 8.22
C PHE A 595 -22.39 -2.03 9.20
N VAL A 596 -22.67 -0.74 9.40
CA VAL A 596 -21.85 0.13 10.23
C VAL A 596 -22.75 0.96 11.13
N TYR A 597 -22.51 0.91 12.43
CA TYR A 597 -23.07 1.85 13.40
C TYR A 597 -22.00 2.86 13.80
N ALA A 598 -22.29 4.13 13.67
CA ALA A 598 -21.33 5.21 13.87
C ALA A 598 -21.93 6.38 14.64
N LEU A 599 -21.17 6.89 15.61
CA LEU A 599 -21.45 8.08 16.38
C LEU A 599 -20.56 9.22 15.88
N GLY A 600 -21.13 10.41 15.70
CA GLY A 600 -20.42 11.59 15.25
C GLY A 600 -20.47 12.72 16.27
N ARG A 601 -19.37 13.48 16.39
CA ARG A 601 -19.26 14.74 17.12
C ARG A 601 -18.68 15.81 16.22
N SER A 602 -19.31 16.98 16.19
CA SER A 602 -18.82 18.19 15.50
C SER A 602 -19.15 19.42 16.35
N GLN A 603 -18.89 20.62 15.83
CA GLN A 603 -19.37 21.85 16.49
C GLN A 603 -20.91 21.90 16.61
N GLN A 604 -21.63 21.30 15.66
CA GLN A 604 -23.09 21.32 15.59
C GLN A 604 -23.75 20.05 16.13
N GLN A 605 -22.99 18.97 16.38
CA GLN A 605 -23.50 17.69 16.84
C GLN A 605 -22.67 17.18 18.02
N ARG A 606 -23.32 16.81 19.12
CA ARG A 606 -22.68 16.15 20.27
C ARG A 606 -22.71 14.62 20.11
N PHE A 607 -21.81 13.90 20.75
CA PHE A 607 -21.92 12.46 20.86
C PHE A 607 -23.21 12.07 21.60
N GLY A 608 -24.00 11.18 21.00
CA GLY A 608 -25.21 10.66 21.57
C GLY A 608 -25.68 9.42 20.83
N LEU A 609 -26.21 8.43 21.55
CA LEU A 609 -26.74 7.22 20.92
C LEU A 609 -27.94 7.54 20.01
N SER A 610 -28.75 8.54 20.37
CA SER A 610 -29.89 9.02 19.56
C SER A 610 -29.49 9.68 18.24
N SER A 611 -28.27 10.21 18.15
CA SER A 611 -27.71 10.81 16.92
C SER A 611 -26.89 9.83 16.09
N GLY A 612 -26.78 8.57 16.55
CA GLY A 612 -26.04 7.52 15.85
C GLY A 612 -26.57 7.28 14.43
N LYS A 613 -25.66 7.03 13.50
CA LYS A 613 -25.98 6.74 12.09
C LYS A 613 -25.77 5.27 11.81
N ILE A 614 -26.74 4.67 11.17
CA ILE A 614 -26.62 3.34 10.59
C ILE A 614 -26.31 3.51 9.11
N HIS A 615 -25.18 2.97 8.68
CA HIS A 615 -24.82 2.92 7.28
C HIS A 615 -24.91 1.46 6.82
N PHE A 616 -25.59 1.25 5.73
CA PHE A 616 -25.75 -0.06 5.11
C PHE A 616 -25.23 -0.01 3.67
N GLY A 617 -24.46 -1.01 3.28
CA GLY A 617 -23.94 -1.14 1.93
C GLY A 617 -24.09 -2.59 1.43
N ILE A 618 -24.50 -2.74 0.20
CA ILE A 618 -24.53 -4.02 -0.52
C ILE A 618 -23.66 -3.85 -1.75
N THR A 619 -22.87 -4.87 -2.07
CA THR A 619 -22.09 -4.93 -3.31
C THR A 619 -22.22 -6.32 -3.90
N SER A 620 -22.98 -6.46 -4.99
CA SER A 620 -23.11 -7.71 -5.74
C SER A 620 -22.00 -7.80 -6.80
N ARG A 621 -21.29 -8.93 -6.87
CA ARG A 621 -20.24 -9.17 -7.87
C ARG A 621 -20.50 -10.48 -8.61
N PHE A 622 -20.43 -10.44 -9.94
CA PHE A 622 -20.67 -11.55 -10.85
C PHE A 622 -19.60 -11.70 -11.93
#